data_3313f55f2ba6f218a20b6ce21625ef26
#
_entry.id   3313f55f2ba6f218a20b6ce21625ef26
#
_cell.length_a   1.000
_cell.length_b   1.000
_cell.length_c   1.000
_cell.angle_alpha   90.00
_cell.angle_beta   90.00
_cell.angle_gamma   90.00
#
_symmetry.space_group_name_H-M   'P 1'
#
loop_
_entity.id
_entity.type
_entity.pdbx_description
1 polymer ?
#
loop_
_entity_poly.entity_id
_entity_poly.type
_entity_poly.pdbx_seq_one_letter_code
_entity_poly.pdbx_strand_id
1 'polypeptide(L)'
;MPQFALRFISGKYQGGVFPLHIDREIVIGRSSDLDMVLVEDMVSRKHAKISTLGDEIAIMDLGSTNGTFVNGEKVTRTRLKQGDRILVGTSILKLIQVEEGEVASEEQARAELQAGAARRSSASASRPMSGAIEEIPLPDLIQLLSTSRKTGVLSIRSDQGLGKVYLRQGQIWYASIDDNFVLS
;
A
#
# COMPACT_ATOMS: atom_id res chain seq x y z
N MET A 1 -17.01 11.02 -17.69
CA MET A 1 -16.71 9.63 -17.38
C MET A 1 -15.98 9.57 -16.04
N PRO A 2 -16.28 8.61 -15.18
CA PRO A 2 -15.54 8.49 -13.94
C PRO A 2 -14.07 8.18 -14.22
N GLN A 3 -13.19 8.94 -13.60
CA GLN A 3 -11.76 8.73 -13.66
C GLN A 3 -11.31 8.01 -12.39
N PHE A 4 -10.41 7.07 -12.52
CA PHE A 4 -9.85 6.35 -11.39
C PHE A 4 -8.44 6.83 -11.05
N ALA A 5 -8.07 6.69 -9.80
CA ALA A 5 -6.75 7.00 -9.31
C ALA A 5 -6.33 6.03 -8.23
N LEU A 6 -5.03 5.92 -8.01
CA LEU A 6 -4.45 5.16 -6.91
C LEU A 6 -3.99 6.14 -5.83
N ARG A 7 -4.53 6.00 -4.65
CA ARG A 7 -4.14 6.79 -3.48
C ARG A 7 -3.27 5.94 -2.56
N PHE A 8 -2.13 6.46 -2.20
CA PHE A 8 -1.24 5.82 -1.21
C PHE A 8 -1.78 6.07 0.19
N ILE A 9 -2.20 5.00 0.87
CA ILE A 9 -2.77 5.07 2.22
C ILE A 9 -1.77 4.67 3.30
N SER A 10 -0.61 4.14 2.94
CA SER A 10 0.47 3.85 3.87
C SER A 10 1.83 3.89 3.18
N GLY A 11 2.89 3.88 4.00
CA GLY A 11 4.27 3.80 3.54
C GLY A 11 4.89 5.14 3.21
N LYS A 12 6.00 5.08 2.51
CA LYS A 12 6.85 6.24 2.16
C LYS A 12 6.12 7.29 1.32
N TYR A 13 5.14 6.87 0.53
CA TYR A 13 4.41 7.73 -0.41
C TYR A 13 3.02 8.11 0.08
N GLN A 14 2.70 7.85 1.34
CA GLN A 14 1.38 8.12 1.92
C GLN A 14 0.88 9.54 1.62
N GLY A 15 -0.38 9.64 1.20
CA GLY A 15 -1.02 10.89 0.81
C GLY A 15 -0.88 11.21 -0.68
N GLY A 16 0.00 10.52 -1.41
CA GLY A 16 0.13 10.68 -2.85
C GLY A 16 -1.04 10.06 -3.62
N VAL A 17 -1.36 10.65 -4.75
CA VAL A 17 -2.41 10.19 -5.66
C VAL A 17 -1.84 10.08 -7.06
N PHE A 18 -2.04 8.95 -7.71
CA PHE A 18 -1.59 8.70 -9.07
C PHE A 18 -2.79 8.43 -9.97
N PRO A 19 -3.01 9.23 -11.04
CA PRO A 19 -4.15 9.07 -11.93
C PRO A 19 -4.02 7.83 -12.82
N LEU A 20 -5.15 7.17 -13.08
CA LEU A 20 -5.25 6.08 -14.05
C LEU A 20 -6.03 6.58 -15.27
N HIS A 21 -5.39 6.59 -16.43
CA HIS A 21 -6.05 6.95 -17.69
C HIS A 21 -6.58 5.71 -18.41
N ILE A 22 -7.66 5.90 -19.14
CA ILE A 22 -8.29 4.84 -19.95
C ILE A 22 -7.30 4.42 -21.05
N ASP A 23 -7.34 3.12 -21.38
CA ASP A 23 -6.54 2.49 -22.45
C ASP A 23 -5.02 2.66 -22.25
N ARG A 24 -4.59 2.63 -20.99
CA ARG A 24 -3.18 2.73 -20.63
C ARG A 24 -2.72 1.60 -19.73
N GLU A 25 -1.49 1.19 -19.94
CA GLU A 25 -0.77 0.29 -19.04
C GLU A 25 0.27 1.08 -18.23
N ILE A 26 0.33 0.84 -16.94
CA ILE A 26 1.26 1.47 -16.01
C ILE A 26 2.08 0.39 -15.34
N VAL A 27 3.40 0.47 -15.46
CA VAL A 27 4.31 -0.43 -14.76
C VAL A 27 4.77 0.20 -13.46
N ILE A 28 4.62 -0.54 -12.38
CA ILE A 28 5.01 -0.14 -11.02
C ILE A 28 6.28 -0.89 -10.66
N GLY A 29 7.26 -0.19 -10.14
CA GLY A 29 8.50 -0.81 -9.67
C GLY A 29 9.53 0.18 -9.19
N ARG A 30 10.72 -0.35 -8.87
CA ARG A 30 11.82 0.45 -8.35
C ARG A 30 12.66 1.13 -9.43
N SER A 31 12.58 0.66 -10.67
CA SER A 31 13.35 1.24 -11.76
C SER A 31 12.88 2.65 -12.12
N SER A 32 13.82 3.57 -12.31
CA SER A 32 13.53 4.99 -12.55
C SER A 32 12.89 5.30 -13.90
N ASP A 33 12.91 4.36 -14.83
CA ASP A 33 12.33 4.48 -16.18
C ASP A 33 10.86 4.08 -16.26
N LEU A 34 10.25 3.68 -15.14
CA LEU A 34 8.88 3.22 -15.07
C LEU A 34 7.87 4.37 -14.91
N ASP A 35 6.61 4.08 -15.18
CA ASP A 35 5.51 5.05 -15.02
C ASP A 35 5.28 5.41 -13.55
N MET A 36 5.24 4.42 -12.67
CA MET A 36 5.14 4.61 -11.24
C MET A 36 6.37 4.05 -10.54
N VAL A 37 7.22 4.94 -10.04
CA VAL A 37 8.49 4.59 -9.42
C VAL A 37 8.36 4.57 -7.91
N LEU A 38 8.55 3.39 -7.32
CA LEU A 38 8.57 3.19 -5.86
C LEU A 38 9.98 2.79 -5.43
N VAL A 39 10.71 3.74 -4.86
CA VAL A 39 12.09 3.54 -4.42
C VAL A 39 12.10 2.89 -3.04
N GLU A 40 11.88 1.61 -3.01
CA GLU A 40 11.85 0.79 -1.80
C GLU A 40 12.60 -0.53 -2.04
N ASP A 41 13.33 -1.01 -1.04
CA ASP A 41 14.10 -2.26 -1.15
C ASP A 41 13.22 -3.49 -1.38
N MET A 42 11.97 -3.44 -0.88
CA MET A 42 11.01 -4.54 -0.99
C MET A 42 10.26 -4.55 -2.34
N VAL A 43 10.50 -3.56 -3.18
CA VAL A 43 9.89 -3.44 -4.52
C VAL A 43 10.88 -3.90 -5.57
N SER A 44 10.47 -4.84 -6.42
CA SER A 44 11.26 -5.29 -7.57
C SER A 44 11.40 -4.20 -8.63
N ARG A 45 12.41 -4.27 -9.46
CA ARG A 45 12.66 -3.29 -10.53
C ARG A 45 11.44 -3.11 -11.43
N LYS A 46 10.82 -4.21 -11.84
CA LYS A 46 9.49 -4.25 -12.46
C LYS A 46 8.62 -5.15 -11.58
N HIS A 47 7.73 -4.59 -10.80
CA HIS A 47 7.02 -5.32 -9.76
C HIS A 47 5.64 -5.77 -10.23
N ALA A 48 4.84 -4.85 -10.72
CA ALA A 48 3.49 -5.12 -11.16
C ALA A 48 3.09 -4.20 -12.31
N LYS A 49 2.06 -4.59 -13.04
CA LYS A 49 1.49 -3.79 -14.12
C LYS A 49 -0.01 -3.62 -13.87
N ILE A 50 -0.48 -2.39 -14.00
CA ILE A 50 -1.90 -2.06 -14.00
C ILE A 50 -2.29 -1.70 -15.43
N SER A 51 -3.32 -2.37 -15.94
CA SER A 51 -3.92 -2.06 -17.24
C SER A 51 -5.33 -1.56 -17.06
N THR A 52 -5.63 -0.46 -17.75
CA THR A 52 -6.96 0.14 -17.79
C THR A 52 -7.46 0.04 -19.22
N LEU A 53 -8.29 -0.95 -19.49
CA LEU A 53 -8.85 -1.22 -20.82
C LEU A 53 -10.37 -1.05 -20.77
N GLY A 54 -10.86 0.00 -21.42
CA GLY A 54 -12.28 0.37 -21.33
C GLY A 54 -12.67 0.63 -19.87
N ASP A 55 -13.68 -0.07 -19.38
CA ASP A 55 -14.16 0.01 -18.01
C ASP A 55 -13.47 -0.98 -17.04
N GLU A 56 -12.53 -1.77 -17.53
CA GLU A 56 -11.81 -2.75 -16.73
C GLU A 56 -10.47 -2.24 -16.27
N ILE A 57 -10.22 -2.38 -14.97
CA ILE A 57 -8.92 -2.16 -14.36
C ILE A 57 -8.42 -3.51 -13.83
N ALA A 58 -7.23 -3.90 -14.23
CA ALA A 58 -6.63 -5.15 -13.79
C ALA A 58 -5.18 -4.92 -13.36
N ILE A 59 -4.73 -5.71 -12.40
CA ILE A 59 -3.34 -5.73 -11.96
C ILE A 59 -2.74 -7.10 -12.23
N MET A 60 -1.47 -7.11 -12.63
CA MET A 60 -0.69 -8.33 -12.87
C MET A 60 0.68 -8.21 -12.22
N ASP A 61 1.06 -9.22 -11.46
CA ASP A 61 2.42 -9.33 -10.91
C ASP A 61 3.40 -9.69 -12.03
N LEU A 62 4.54 -9.03 -12.08
CA LEU A 62 5.57 -9.24 -13.11
C LEU A 62 6.71 -10.13 -12.62
N GLY A 63 6.40 -11.13 -11.79
CA GLY A 63 7.41 -12.02 -11.21
C GLY A 63 8.20 -11.36 -10.09
N SER A 64 7.55 -10.53 -9.30
CA SER A 64 8.17 -9.83 -8.19
C SER A 64 8.71 -10.78 -7.11
N THR A 65 9.77 -10.36 -6.42
CA THR A 65 10.39 -11.16 -5.36
C THR A 65 9.46 -11.34 -4.16
N ASN A 66 8.77 -10.28 -3.76
CA ASN A 66 7.92 -10.28 -2.56
C ASN A 66 6.43 -10.47 -2.84
N GLY A 67 6.03 -10.44 -4.10
CA GLY A 67 4.63 -10.61 -4.51
C GLY A 67 3.83 -9.31 -4.55
N THR A 68 2.68 -9.39 -5.18
CA THR A 68 1.66 -8.36 -5.23
C THR A 68 0.41 -8.88 -4.54
N PHE A 69 -0.19 -8.07 -3.68
CA PHE A 69 -1.35 -8.47 -2.87
C PHE A 69 -2.50 -7.52 -3.13
N VAL A 70 -3.71 -8.07 -3.22
CA VAL A 70 -4.96 -7.31 -3.34
C VAL A 70 -5.88 -7.74 -2.20
N ASN A 71 -6.31 -6.78 -1.37
CA ASN A 71 -7.15 -7.02 -0.19
C ASN A 71 -6.56 -8.09 0.76
N GLY A 72 -5.23 -8.13 0.89
CA GLY A 72 -4.52 -9.08 1.74
C GLY A 72 -4.24 -10.45 1.10
N GLU A 73 -4.63 -10.67 -0.14
CA GLU A 73 -4.39 -11.92 -0.87
C GLU A 73 -3.34 -11.75 -1.95
N LYS A 74 -2.39 -12.67 -2.00
CA LYS A 74 -1.38 -12.71 -3.06
C LYS A 74 -2.03 -13.06 -4.39
N VAL A 75 -1.79 -12.23 -5.40
CA VAL A 75 -2.35 -12.39 -6.72
C VAL A 75 -1.28 -12.47 -7.81
N THR A 76 -1.56 -13.20 -8.87
CA THR A 76 -0.78 -13.18 -10.11
C THR A 76 -1.40 -12.18 -11.08
N ARG A 77 -2.72 -12.24 -11.23
CA ARG A 77 -3.53 -11.32 -12.01
C ARG A 77 -4.93 -11.28 -11.44
N THR A 78 -5.48 -10.09 -11.29
CA THR A 78 -6.87 -9.92 -10.84
C THR A 78 -7.45 -8.61 -11.35
N ARG A 79 -8.77 -8.54 -11.41
CA ARG A 79 -9.48 -7.30 -11.69
C ARG A 79 -9.58 -6.48 -10.42
N LEU A 80 -9.48 -5.17 -10.58
CA LEU A 80 -9.60 -4.22 -9.48
C LEU A 80 -10.95 -3.52 -9.56
N LYS A 81 -11.51 -3.27 -8.38
CA LYS A 81 -12.74 -2.50 -8.18
C LYS A 81 -12.44 -1.28 -7.32
N GLN A 82 -13.29 -0.29 -7.40
CA GLN A 82 -13.23 0.86 -6.50
C GLN A 82 -13.21 0.39 -5.04
N GLY A 83 -12.27 0.91 -4.27
CA GLY A 83 -12.07 0.55 -2.88
C GLY A 83 -11.09 -0.61 -2.64
N ASP A 84 -10.66 -1.32 -3.68
CA ASP A 84 -9.65 -2.36 -3.54
C ASP A 84 -8.32 -1.79 -3.10
N ARG A 85 -7.62 -2.52 -2.24
CA ARG A 85 -6.32 -2.15 -1.70
C ARG A 85 -5.24 -3.06 -2.28
N ILE A 86 -4.17 -2.44 -2.76
CA ILE A 86 -3.05 -3.12 -3.39
C ILE A 86 -1.81 -2.92 -2.51
N LEU A 87 -1.15 -4.01 -2.16
CA LEU A 87 0.13 -3.95 -1.45
C LEU A 87 1.26 -4.28 -2.42
N VAL A 88 2.17 -3.33 -2.57
CA VAL A 88 3.42 -3.46 -3.32
C VAL A 88 4.58 -3.02 -2.42
N GLY A 89 5.45 -3.95 -2.06
CA GLY A 89 6.50 -3.68 -1.09
C GLY A 89 5.94 -3.31 0.28
N THR A 90 6.19 -2.11 0.75
CA THR A 90 5.66 -1.54 1.99
C THR A 90 4.58 -0.48 1.76
N SER A 91 4.18 -0.28 0.53
CA SER A 91 3.17 0.70 0.14
C SER A 91 1.82 0.04 -0.08
N ILE A 92 0.78 0.59 0.54
CA ILE A 92 -0.61 0.21 0.28
C ILE A 92 -1.27 1.31 -0.52
N LEU A 93 -1.83 0.93 -1.67
CA LEU A 93 -2.54 1.81 -2.58
C LEU A 93 -4.03 1.43 -2.58
N LYS A 94 -4.89 2.43 -2.60
CA LYS A 94 -6.34 2.22 -2.71
C LYS A 94 -6.83 2.74 -4.05
N LEU A 95 -7.63 1.94 -4.75
CA LEU A 95 -8.28 2.37 -5.99
C LEU A 95 -9.49 3.25 -5.63
N ILE A 96 -9.42 4.51 -6.02
CA ILE A 96 -10.47 5.49 -5.79
C ILE A 96 -11.02 6.02 -7.10
N GLN A 97 -12.27 6.47 -7.06
CA GLN A 97 -12.89 7.20 -8.16
C GLN A 97 -12.73 8.69 -7.88
N VAL A 98 -12.30 9.43 -8.88
CA VAL A 98 -12.12 10.88 -8.82
C VAL A 98 -12.91 11.55 -9.93
N GLU A 99 -13.23 12.83 -9.76
CA GLU A 99 -13.86 13.61 -10.81
C GLU A 99 -12.82 14.12 -11.82
N GLU A 100 -13.26 14.33 -13.05
CA GLU A 100 -12.40 14.84 -14.11
C GLU A 100 -11.88 16.23 -13.73
N GLY A 101 -10.55 16.36 -13.68
CA GLY A 101 -9.89 17.60 -13.29
C GLY A 101 -9.43 17.71 -11.83
N GLU A 102 -9.84 16.79 -10.96
CA GLU A 102 -9.39 16.76 -9.55
C GLU A 102 -7.97 16.21 -9.36
N VAL A 103 -7.46 15.49 -10.34
CA VAL A 103 -6.16 14.85 -10.23
C VAL A 103 -5.16 15.52 -11.15
N ALA A 104 -3.99 15.80 -10.61
CA ALA A 104 -2.85 16.29 -11.38
C ALA A 104 -2.48 15.33 -12.52
N SER A 105 -1.78 15.82 -13.53
CA SER A 105 -1.25 14.95 -14.58
C SER A 105 -0.32 13.88 -14.00
N GLU A 106 -0.09 12.80 -14.74
CA GLU A 106 0.84 11.74 -14.30
C GLU A 106 2.23 12.28 -13.95
N GLU A 107 2.73 13.25 -14.72
CA GLU A 107 4.01 13.92 -14.46
C GLU A 107 4.01 14.66 -13.13
N GLN A 108 2.96 15.40 -12.84
CA GLN A 108 2.83 16.13 -11.58
C GLN A 108 2.67 15.17 -10.40
N ALA A 109 1.84 14.14 -10.55
CA ALA A 109 1.67 13.10 -9.54
C ALA A 109 2.99 12.40 -9.23
N ARG A 110 3.76 12.06 -10.25
CA ARG A 110 5.07 11.44 -10.13
C ARG A 110 6.06 12.35 -9.39
N ALA A 111 6.10 13.63 -9.73
CA ALA A 111 6.95 14.61 -9.06
C ALA A 111 6.56 14.81 -7.59
N GLU A 112 5.27 14.89 -7.28
CA GLU A 112 4.75 15.02 -5.93
C GLU A 112 5.05 13.79 -5.06
N LEU A 113 4.94 12.59 -5.62
CA LEU A 113 5.31 11.35 -4.91
C LEU A 113 6.78 11.36 -4.53
N GLN A 114 7.67 11.72 -5.45
CA GLN A 114 9.10 11.80 -5.18
C GLN A 114 9.44 12.87 -4.14
N ALA A 115 8.84 14.04 -4.23
CA ALA A 115 9.03 15.13 -3.28
C ALA A 115 8.50 14.77 -1.89
N GLY A 116 7.34 14.14 -1.80
CA GLY A 116 6.76 13.67 -0.54
C GLY A 116 7.60 12.59 0.14
N ALA A 117 8.12 11.65 -0.64
CA ALA A 117 9.01 10.61 -0.16
C ALA A 117 10.34 11.17 0.36
N ALA A 118 10.94 12.13 -0.34
CA ALA A 118 12.17 12.80 0.08
C ALA A 118 11.99 13.55 1.41
N ARG A 119 10.87 14.24 1.59
CA ARG A 119 10.54 14.94 2.85
C ARG A 119 10.40 13.96 4.03
N ARG A 120 9.83 12.79 3.81
CA ARG A 120 9.67 11.76 4.87
C ARG A 120 10.96 11.03 5.19
N SER A 121 11.84 10.84 4.21
CA SER A 121 13.15 10.22 4.43
C SER A 121 14.06 11.08 5.30
N SER A 122 13.94 12.41 5.21
CA SER A 122 14.71 13.35 6.03
C SER A 122 14.17 13.49 7.47
N ALA A 123 12.94 13.09 7.73
CA ALA A 123 12.31 13.13 9.04
C ALA A 123 12.50 11.79 9.77
N SER A 124 13.75 11.50 10.19
CA SER A 124 14.16 10.46 11.13
C SER A 124 13.48 9.08 11.04
N ALA A 125 14.30 8.03 10.92
CA ALA A 125 13.93 6.61 10.82
C ALA A 125 13.18 6.01 12.04
N SER A 126 12.78 6.80 13.02
CA SER A 126 12.20 6.34 14.30
C SER A 126 10.74 6.73 14.53
N ARG A 127 10.03 7.19 13.49
CA ARG A 127 8.59 7.46 13.67
C ARG A 127 7.80 6.16 13.71
N PRO A 128 7.01 5.92 14.78
CA PRO A 128 6.12 4.78 14.81
C PRO A 128 5.10 4.90 13.66
N MET A 129 4.87 3.81 12.95
CA MET A 129 3.81 3.71 11.97
C MET A 129 2.48 3.65 12.72
N SER A 130 1.61 4.60 12.48
CA SER A 130 0.28 4.63 13.07
C SER A 130 -0.78 4.86 12.00
N GLY A 131 -1.95 4.29 12.18
CA GLY A 131 -3.07 4.44 11.28
C GLY A 131 -4.37 3.95 11.90
N ALA A 132 -5.49 4.28 11.29
CA ALA A 132 -6.78 3.77 11.69
C ALA A 132 -7.12 2.48 10.93
N ILE A 133 -7.71 1.51 11.63
CA ILE A 133 -8.16 0.22 11.03
C ILE A 133 -9.20 0.45 9.93
N GLU A 134 -9.94 1.54 9.99
CA GLU A 134 -10.91 1.93 8.96
C GLU A 134 -10.25 2.24 7.62
N GLU A 135 -9.03 2.81 7.64
CA GLU A 135 -8.26 3.07 6.43
C GLU A 135 -7.44 1.85 5.98
N ILE A 136 -6.84 1.16 6.94
CA ILE A 136 -5.98 0.00 6.68
C ILE A 136 -6.51 -1.18 7.48
N PRO A 137 -7.29 -2.08 6.88
CA PRO A 137 -7.78 -3.27 7.57
C PRO A 137 -6.67 -4.15 8.12
N LEU A 138 -6.94 -4.83 9.21
CA LEU A 138 -5.96 -5.64 9.92
C LEU A 138 -5.27 -6.70 9.04
N PRO A 139 -5.96 -7.42 8.13
CA PRO A 139 -5.29 -8.36 7.23
C PRO A 139 -4.22 -7.71 6.34
N ASP A 140 -4.49 -6.52 5.80
CA ASP A 140 -3.53 -5.78 4.99
C ASP A 140 -2.33 -5.33 5.82
N LEU A 141 -2.56 -4.87 7.04
CA LEU A 141 -1.51 -4.45 7.96
C LEU A 141 -0.60 -5.61 8.36
N ILE A 142 -1.17 -6.77 8.69
CA ILE A 142 -0.39 -7.98 9.01
C ILE A 142 0.44 -8.41 7.80
N GLN A 143 -0.14 -8.39 6.60
CA GLN A 143 0.57 -8.73 5.37
C GLN A 143 1.71 -7.75 5.09
N LEU A 144 1.49 -6.46 5.30
CA LEU A 144 2.50 -5.41 5.18
C LEU A 144 3.68 -5.68 6.13
N LEU A 145 3.41 -5.97 7.38
CA LEU A 145 4.44 -6.24 8.40
C LEU A 145 5.20 -7.54 8.11
N SER A 146 4.50 -8.56 7.62
CA SER A 146 5.11 -9.82 7.20
C SER A 146 6.05 -9.61 6.00
N THR A 147 5.58 -8.92 4.98
CA THR A 147 6.36 -8.66 3.76
C THR A 147 7.60 -7.80 4.05
N SER A 148 7.46 -6.80 4.90
CA SER A 148 8.58 -5.92 5.28
C SER A 148 9.53 -6.52 6.28
N ARG A 149 9.27 -7.73 6.78
CA ARG A 149 10.07 -8.46 7.77
C ARG A 149 10.43 -7.62 8.99
N LYS A 150 9.49 -6.80 9.43
CA LYS A 150 9.70 -5.92 10.59
C LYS A 150 9.74 -6.73 11.88
N THR A 151 10.59 -6.28 12.79
CA THR A 151 10.63 -6.73 14.18
C THR A 151 10.13 -5.58 15.05
N GLY A 152 9.21 -5.86 15.94
CA GLY A 152 8.63 -4.83 16.82
C GLY A 152 7.33 -5.26 17.44
N VAL A 153 6.60 -4.30 17.98
CA VAL A 153 5.32 -4.50 18.64
C VAL A 153 4.24 -3.71 17.90
N LEU A 154 3.22 -4.41 17.43
CA LEU A 154 2.00 -3.79 16.92
C LEU A 154 1.02 -3.62 18.07
N SER A 155 0.70 -2.39 18.41
CA SER A 155 -0.31 -2.07 19.42
C SER A 155 -1.62 -1.72 18.76
N ILE A 156 -2.67 -2.45 19.09
CA ILE A 156 -4.02 -2.24 18.55
C ILE A 156 -4.88 -1.71 19.68
N ARG A 157 -5.38 -0.49 19.52
CA ARG A 157 -6.30 0.12 20.49
C ARG A 157 -7.72 0.06 19.97
N SER A 158 -8.63 -0.44 20.78
CA SER A 158 -10.06 -0.43 20.51
C SER A 158 -10.82 0.09 21.72
N ASP A 159 -12.11 0.28 21.57
CA ASP A 159 -13.01 0.66 22.68
C ASP A 159 -13.05 -0.36 23.80
N GLN A 160 -12.62 -1.59 23.51
CA GLN A 160 -12.64 -2.72 24.45
C GLN A 160 -11.29 -2.99 25.10
N GLY A 161 -10.24 -2.30 24.71
CA GLY A 161 -8.92 -2.46 25.31
C GLY A 161 -7.74 -2.31 24.35
N LEU A 162 -6.57 -2.69 24.85
CA LEU A 162 -5.30 -2.61 24.12
C LEU A 162 -4.78 -4.04 23.85
N GLY A 163 -4.64 -4.36 22.57
CA GLY A 163 -3.97 -5.60 22.14
C GLY A 163 -2.54 -5.30 21.68
N LYS A 164 -1.63 -6.22 21.93
CA LYS A 164 -0.25 -6.15 21.47
C LYS A 164 0.11 -7.42 20.70
N VAL A 165 0.68 -7.25 19.51
CA VAL A 165 1.20 -8.35 18.71
C VAL A 165 2.70 -8.14 18.53
N TYR A 166 3.46 -9.11 18.99
CA TYR A 166 4.92 -9.08 18.91
C TYR A 166 5.35 -9.77 17.63
N LEU A 167 6.09 -9.04 16.83
CA LEU A 167 6.59 -9.47 15.52
C LEU A 167 8.10 -9.65 15.55
N ARG A 168 8.57 -10.74 14.98
CA ARG A 168 9.98 -11.00 14.77
C ARG A 168 10.21 -11.39 13.33
N GLN A 169 10.95 -10.57 12.60
CA GLN A 169 11.24 -10.77 11.16
C GLN A 169 9.97 -11.01 10.31
N GLY A 170 8.91 -10.27 10.61
CA GLY A 170 7.62 -10.37 9.91
C GLY A 170 6.72 -11.52 10.35
N GLN A 171 7.14 -12.32 11.32
CA GLN A 171 6.34 -13.41 11.87
C GLN A 171 5.76 -13.04 13.24
N ILE A 172 4.52 -13.42 13.48
CA ILE A 172 3.90 -13.25 14.78
C ILE A 172 4.52 -14.25 15.74
N TRP A 173 5.15 -13.75 16.77
CA TRP A 173 5.79 -14.57 17.80
C TRP A 173 4.96 -14.71 19.06
N TYR A 174 4.26 -13.65 19.44
CA TYR A 174 3.43 -13.61 20.62
C TYR A 174 2.34 -12.56 20.45
N ALA A 175 1.17 -12.80 21.03
CA ALA A 175 0.09 -11.83 21.10
C ALA A 175 -0.48 -11.79 22.51
N SER A 176 -0.75 -10.60 23.01
CA SER A 176 -1.37 -10.40 24.33
C SER A 176 -2.50 -9.39 24.23
N ILE A 177 -3.48 -9.57 25.12
CA ILE A 177 -4.59 -8.64 25.29
C ILE A 177 -4.51 -8.17 26.73
N ASP A 178 -4.63 -6.86 26.94
CA ASP A 178 -4.55 -6.26 28.27
C ASP A 178 -5.75 -6.69 29.14
N ASP A 179 -5.53 -6.82 30.45
CA ASP A 179 -6.34 -7.55 31.44
C ASP A 179 -7.82 -7.12 31.61
N ASN A 180 -8.31 -6.23 30.78
CA ASN A 180 -9.73 -5.86 30.78
C ASN A 180 -10.60 -6.68 29.83
N PHE A 181 -10.01 -7.68 29.19
CA PHE A 181 -10.75 -8.57 28.30
C PHE A 181 -11.22 -9.79 29.07
N VAL A 182 -12.47 -9.77 29.48
CA VAL A 182 -13.14 -10.98 29.96
C VAL A 182 -13.57 -11.77 28.72
N LEU A 183 -12.87 -12.86 28.45
CA LEU A 183 -13.34 -13.88 27.52
C LEU A 183 -14.59 -14.50 28.11
N SER A 184 -15.75 -14.09 27.64
CA SER A 184 -17.02 -14.76 27.92
C SER A 184 -17.34 -15.72 26.79
#